data_07b65bf2b899b13a6745da8c9918d366
#
_entry.id   07b65bf2b899b13a6745da8c9918d366
#
_cell.length_a   1.000
_cell.length_b   1.000
_cell.length_c   1.000
_cell.angle_alpha   90.00
_cell.angle_beta   90.00
_cell.angle_gamma   90.00
#
_symmetry.space_group_name_H-M   'P 1'
#
loop_
_entity.id
_entity.type
_entity.pdbx_description
1 polymer ?
#
loop_
_entity_poly.entity_id
_entity_poly.type
_entity_poly.pdbx_seq_one_letter_code
_entity_poly.pdbx_strand_id
1 'polypeptide(L)'
;IEWAWEYVTQVLKLPRKHLWITIYENDEEAMAFWLKLGIPADKIVKGGNKDNFWGPAGDLGPCGPCSEIHYDFGEKYGCGKPDCNPLCSCERFLDIWNLVFTQLEQLQNGTRIPLPRPNIDTGMGLERVAAVLQGVSTVYETDFFVPLINLTSQMAGLPYMKEEDTGHKIRVIAEHSRGITFLISDGVVHSNEGRGYVLRRLTRRAILFGRRLGICRPFLSEMSLSVINSMGSVYPE
;
A
#
# COMPACT_ATOMS: atom_id res chain seq x y z
N ILE A 1 18.52 6.01 4.19
CA ILE A 1 18.64 4.61 4.61
C ILE A 1 18.82 4.53 6.13
N GLU A 2 19.85 5.14 6.73
CA GLU A 2 20.15 5.08 8.18
C GLU A 2 18.97 5.56 9.02
N TRP A 3 18.37 6.71 8.71
CA TRP A 3 17.20 7.22 9.44
C TRP A 3 15.95 6.34 9.30
N ALA A 4 15.74 5.76 8.13
CA ALA A 4 14.63 4.84 7.94
C ALA A 4 14.81 3.57 8.80
N TRP A 5 16.03 3.03 8.82
CA TRP A 5 16.35 1.87 9.65
C TRP A 5 16.24 2.16 11.15
N GLU A 6 16.74 3.31 11.58
CA GLU A 6 16.61 3.79 12.96
C GLU A 6 15.12 3.89 13.35
N TYR A 7 14.31 4.54 12.49
CA TYR A 7 12.89 4.73 12.76
C TYR A 7 12.14 3.39 12.91
N VAL A 8 12.30 2.48 11.96
CA VAL A 8 11.58 1.19 12.02
C VAL A 8 12.04 0.31 13.19
N THR A 9 13.32 0.36 13.56
CA THR A 9 13.88 -0.53 14.60
C THR A 9 13.86 0.07 16.00
N GLN A 10 13.97 1.39 16.15
CA GLN A 10 14.07 2.05 17.46
C GLN A 10 12.78 2.77 17.86
N VAL A 11 12.12 3.45 16.91
CA VAL A 11 10.87 4.17 17.18
C VAL A 11 9.67 3.22 17.08
N LEU A 12 9.49 2.55 15.95
CA LEU A 12 8.42 1.57 15.77
C LEU A 12 8.71 0.23 16.49
N LYS A 13 9.96 0.00 16.89
CA LYS A 13 10.41 -1.20 17.61
C LYS A 13 10.11 -2.50 16.89
N LEU A 14 10.13 -2.49 15.56
CA LEU A 14 9.91 -3.69 14.77
C LEU A 14 11.10 -4.66 14.94
N PRO A 15 10.85 -5.95 15.17
CA PRO A 15 11.92 -6.93 15.36
C PRO A 15 12.76 -7.09 14.08
N ARG A 16 14.07 -6.82 14.16
CA ARG A 16 15.01 -6.92 13.01
C ARG A 16 14.95 -8.25 12.27
N LYS A 17 14.64 -9.35 12.97
CA LYS A 17 14.53 -10.68 12.37
C LYS A 17 13.41 -10.79 11.33
N HIS A 18 12.39 -9.95 11.43
CA HIS A 18 11.26 -9.90 10.48
C HIS A 18 11.43 -8.87 9.37
N LEU A 19 12.52 -8.09 9.39
CA LEU A 19 12.75 -7.07 8.37
C LEU A 19 13.61 -7.63 7.24
N TRP A 20 13.17 -7.38 6.02
CA TRP A 20 13.84 -7.69 4.77
C TRP A 20 13.97 -6.41 3.95
N ILE A 21 14.95 -6.37 3.08
CA ILE A 21 15.25 -5.24 2.22
C ILE A 21 15.19 -5.68 0.78
N THR A 22 14.60 -4.86 -0.08
CA THR A 22 14.84 -4.96 -1.52
C THR A 22 15.62 -3.74 -2.00
N ILE A 23 16.46 -3.93 -3.01
CA ILE A 23 17.25 -2.88 -3.66
C ILE A 23 17.19 -3.08 -5.17
N TYR A 24 17.43 -2.02 -5.93
CA TYR A 24 17.64 -2.16 -7.36
C TYR A 24 18.90 -2.97 -7.65
N GLU A 25 18.84 -3.88 -8.62
CA GLU A 25 19.88 -4.87 -8.92
C GLU A 25 21.27 -4.28 -9.14
N ASN A 26 21.37 -3.05 -9.66
CA ASN A 26 22.61 -2.34 -9.95
C ASN A 26 22.95 -1.26 -8.92
N ASP A 27 22.24 -1.17 -7.79
CA ASP A 27 22.49 -0.18 -6.73
C ASP A 27 23.44 -0.76 -5.66
N GLU A 28 24.72 -0.82 -5.99
CA GLU A 28 25.76 -1.29 -5.07
C GLU A 28 25.98 -0.32 -3.88
N GLU A 29 25.61 0.98 -4.03
CA GLU A 29 25.69 1.95 -2.96
C GLU A 29 24.65 1.64 -1.87
N ALA A 30 23.40 1.43 -2.25
CA ALA A 30 22.35 1.01 -1.31
C ALA A 30 22.72 -0.32 -0.63
N MET A 31 23.24 -1.30 -1.39
CA MET A 31 23.74 -2.57 -0.83
C MET A 31 24.77 -2.34 0.27
N ALA A 32 25.78 -1.50 0.01
CA ALA A 32 26.84 -1.21 0.96
C ALA A 32 26.30 -0.53 2.23
N PHE A 33 25.35 0.40 2.12
CA PHE A 33 24.73 1.05 3.28
C PHE A 33 23.96 0.05 4.15
N TRP A 34 23.16 -0.83 3.55
CA TRP A 34 22.40 -1.82 4.30
C TRP A 34 23.30 -2.82 5.02
N LEU A 35 24.36 -3.32 4.36
CA LEU A 35 25.36 -4.18 4.98
C LEU A 35 26.07 -3.50 6.15
N LYS A 36 26.45 -2.21 6.02
CA LYS A 36 27.06 -1.41 7.09
C LYS A 36 26.14 -1.28 8.31
N LEU A 37 24.82 -1.26 8.12
CA LEU A 37 23.82 -1.24 9.20
C LEU A 37 23.61 -2.62 9.85
N GLY A 38 24.30 -3.65 9.36
CA GLY A 38 24.28 -5.00 9.92
C GLY A 38 23.10 -5.86 9.44
N ILE A 39 22.48 -5.51 8.30
CA ILE A 39 21.50 -6.39 7.67
C ILE A 39 22.26 -7.53 7.00
N PRO A 40 21.92 -8.80 7.27
CA PRO A 40 22.52 -9.95 6.62
C PRO A 40 22.29 -9.93 5.09
N ALA A 41 23.30 -10.31 4.32
CA ALA A 41 23.23 -10.27 2.86
C ALA A 41 22.10 -11.14 2.28
N ASP A 42 21.75 -12.23 2.93
CA ASP A 42 20.64 -13.12 2.57
C ASP A 42 19.24 -12.50 2.79
N LYS A 43 19.17 -11.38 3.52
CA LYS A 43 17.96 -10.58 3.70
C LYS A 43 17.88 -9.34 2.81
N ILE A 44 18.85 -9.15 1.92
CA ILE A 44 18.86 -8.08 0.93
C ILE A 44 18.63 -8.70 -0.45
N VAL A 45 17.47 -8.46 -1.04
CA VAL A 45 17.07 -9.04 -2.32
C VAL A 45 17.21 -8.00 -3.43
N LYS A 46 17.84 -8.39 -4.53
CA LYS A 46 18.03 -7.53 -5.71
C LYS A 46 16.82 -7.68 -6.64
N GLY A 47 16.10 -6.58 -6.88
CA GLY A 47 14.97 -6.48 -7.79
C GLY A 47 15.31 -5.73 -9.07
N GLY A 48 14.59 -6.05 -10.13
CA GLY A 48 14.77 -5.40 -11.43
C GLY A 48 13.98 -4.09 -11.57
N ASN A 49 13.88 -3.62 -12.83
CA ASN A 49 13.16 -2.39 -13.14
C ASN A 49 11.68 -2.38 -12.74
N LYS A 50 11.05 -3.54 -12.62
CA LYS A 50 9.62 -3.64 -12.22
C LYS A 50 9.43 -3.54 -10.71
N ASP A 51 10.46 -3.91 -9.95
CA ASP A 51 10.38 -4.09 -8.52
C ASP A 51 11.04 -2.90 -7.79
N ASN A 52 12.28 -2.55 -8.15
CA ASN A 52 13.07 -1.56 -7.41
C ASN A 52 13.57 -0.41 -8.27
N PHE A 53 12.86 -0.04 -9.33
CA PHE A 53 13.10 1.18 -10.07
C PHE A 53 11.80 1.99 -10.19
N TRP A 54 11.76 3.14 -9.55
CA TRP A 54 10.62 4.04 -9.64
C TRP A 54 10.75 4.95 -10.87
N GLY A 55 9.81 4.81 -11.79
CA GLY A 55 9.71 5.66 -12.97
C GLY A 55 8.96 6.96 -12.69
N PRO A 56 8.96 7.91 -13.63
CA PRO A 56 8.19 9.14 -13.44
C PRO A 56 6.69 8.81 -13.31
N ALA A 57 5.95 9.68 -12.60
CA ALA A 57 4.49 9.55 -12.43
C ALA A 57 3.68 9.70 -13.74
N GLY A 58 4.35 9.95 -14.85
CA GLY A 58 3.83 10.03 -16.20
C GLY A 58 4.89 9.61 -17.21
N ASP A 59 4.82 10.16 -18.43
CA ASP A 59 5.77 9.82 -19.49
C ASP A 59 7.17 10.42 -19.29
N LEU A 60 7.28 11.47 -18.46
CA LEU A 60 8.51 12.22 -18.21
C LEU A 60 8.59 12.71 -16.75
N GLY A 61 9.80 12.95 -16.26
CA GLY A 61 10.05 13.48 -14.93
C GLY A 61 11.10 12.72 -14.14
N PRO A 62 11.29 13.09 -12.85
CA PRO A 62 12.27 12.46 -11.98
C PRO A 62 12.02 10.97 -11.82
N CYS A 63 13.09 10.20 -11.81
CA CYS A 63 13.06 8.74 -11.61
C CYS A 63 14.38 8.25 -11.00
N GLY A 64 14.40 7.00 -10.55
CA GLY A 64 15.61 6.41 -10.01
C GLY A 64 15.41 5.07 -9.34
N PRO A 65 16.51 4.44 -8.90
CA PRO A 65 16.44 3.22 -8.13
C PRO A 65 15.73 3.45 -6.80
N CYS A 66 15.14 2.41 -6.25
CA CYS A 66 14.56 2.46 -4.92
C CYS A 66 14.97 1.26 -4.08
N SER A 67 14.88 1.47 -2.77
CA SER A 67 15.05 0.43 -1.77
C SER A 67 13.83 0.38 -0.87
N GLU A 68 13.35 -0.82 -0.59
CA GLU A 68 12.14 -0.99 0.19
C GLU A 68 12.41 -1.80 1.46
N ILE A 69 11.69 -1.46 2.52
CA ILE A 69 11.69 -2.20 3.78
C ILE A 69 10.41 -3.03 3.82
N HIS A 70 10.58 -4.35 3.94
CA HIS A 70 9.48 -5.31 4.00
C HIS A 70 9.40 -5.95 5.38
N TYR A 71 8.18 -6.26 5.82
CA TYR A 71 7.93 -7.03 7.02
C TYR A 71 7.52 -8.45 6.68
N ASP A 72 8.21 -9.44 7.26
CA ASP A 72 7.96 -10.88 7.11
C ASP A 72 6.97 -11.35 8.18
N PHE A 73 5.76 -11.68 7.79
CA PHE A 73 4.72 -12.27 8.66
C PHE A 73 4.96 -13.77 8.98
N GLY A 74 5.98 -14.36 8.37
CA GLY A 74 6.37 -15.75 8.58
C GLY A 74 5.89 -16.72 7.51
N GLU A 75 6.46 -17.91 7.53
CA GLU A 75 6.31 -18.92 6.48
C GLU A 75 4.86 -19.37 6.23
N LYS A 76 4.00 -19.32 7.24
CA LYS A 76 2.58 -19.67 7.11
C LYS A 76 1.81 -18.84 6.07
N TYR A 77 2.30 -17.64 5.73
CA TYR A 77 1.74 -16.76 4.71
C TYR A 77 2.50 -16.83 3.38
N GLY A 78 3.55 -17.65 3.32
CA GLY A 78 4.40 -17.81 2.14
C GLY A 78 3.79 -18.68 1.05
N CYS A 79 4.41 -18.60 -0.14
CA CYS A 79 4.01 -19.41 -1.28
C CYS A 79 4.48 -20.89 -1.22
N GLY A 80 5.14 -21.30 -0.14
CA GLY A 80 5.69 -22.66 0.03
C GLY A 80 6.94 -22.98 -0.78
N LYS A 81 7.46 -22.02 -1.54
CA LYS A 81 8.71 -22.19 -2.30
C LYS A 81 9.93 -21.99 -1.39
N PRO A 82 11.02 -22.76 -1.60
CA PRO A 82 12.23 -22.62 -0.79
C PRO A 82 12.94 -21.27 -0.96
N ASP A 83 12.77 -20.62 -2.10
CA ASP A 83 13.30 -19.31 -2.47
C ASP A 83 12.31 -18.15 -2.23
N CYS A 84 11.29 -18.37 -1.39
CA CYS A 84 10.28 -17.35 -1.07
C CYS A 84 10.93 -16.12 -0.43
N ASN A 85 10.82 -14.98 -1.11
CA ASN A 85 11.44 -13.71 -0.73
C ASN A 85 10.47 -12.53 -1.00
N PRO A 86 10.82 -11.28 -0.65
CA PRO A 86 9.96 -10.11 -0.83
C PRO A 86 9.45 -9.84 -2.25
N LEU A 87 10.09 -10.36 -3.29
CA LEU A 87 9.64 -10.21 -4.68
C LEU A 87 8.59 -11.26 -5.09
N CYS A 88 8.24 -12.19 -4.19
CA CYS A 88 7.13 -13.11 -4.42
C CYS A 88 5.78 -12.41 -4.26
N SER A 89 4.82 -12.79 -5.09
CA SER A 89 3.44 -12.28 -5.01
C SER A 89 2.57 -12.94 -3.92
N CYS A 90 3.20 -13.47 -2.85
CA CYS A 90 2.49 -14.07 -1.72
C CYS A 90 2.30 -13.06 -0.59
N GLU A 91 1.45 -13.40 0.39
CA GLU A 91 1.09 -12.51 1.50
C GLU A 91 2.12 -12.51 2.66
N ARG A 92 3.27 -13.18 2.50
CA ARG A 92 4.29 -13.28 3.55
C ARG A 92 4.99 -11.96 3.82
N PHE A 93 5.32 -11.23 2.76
CA PHE A 93 6.12 -10.01 2.85
C PHE A 93 5.27 -8.79 2.53
N LEU A 94 5.21 -7.87 3.46
CA LEU A 94 4.50 -6.59 3.29
C LEU A 94 5.53 -5.48 3.13
N ASP A 95 5.57 -4.84 1.96
CA ASP A 95 6.32 -3.60 1.76
C ASP A 95 5.69 -2.51 2.64
N ILE A 96 6.47 -1.99 3.61
CA ILE A 96 6.02 -0.97 4.56
C ILE A 96 6.58 0.41 4.25
N TRP A 97 7.76 0.50 3.61
CA TRP A 97 8.41 1.77 3.33
C TRP A 97 9.26 1.69 2.07
N ASN A 98 9.02 2.59 1.12
CA ASN A 98 9.81 2.74 -0.09
C ASN A 98 10.69 4.01 -0.01
N LEU A 99 11.97 3.85 -0.27
CA LEU A 99 12.99 4.90 -0.32
C LEU A 99 13.43 5.06 -1.77
N VAL A 100 12.91 6.08 -2.47
CA VAL A 100 13.23 6.34 -3.87
C VAL A 100 14.38 7.33 -3.97
N PHE A 101 15.45 6.93 -4.64
CA PHE A 101 16.62 7.76 -4.89
C PHE A 101 16.52 8.39 -6.28
N THR A 102 15.82 9.52 -6.39
CA THR A 102 15.61 10.22 -7.64
C THR A 102 16.91 10.85 -8.13
N GLN A 103 17.62 10.12 -8.95
CA GLN A 103 18.94 10.49 -9.49
C GLN A 103 18.89 10.87 -10.97
N LEU A 104 17.81 10.49 -11.64
CA LEU A 104 17.64 10.61 -13.09
C LEU A 104 16.39 11.40 -13.42
N GLU A 105 16.39 12.01 -14.60
CA GLU A 105 15.22 12.58 -15.26
C GLU A 105 14.94 11.83 -16.56
N GLN A 106 13.75 11.30 -16.70
CA GLN A 106 13.28 10.70 -17.95
C GLN A 106 12.70 11.77 -18.85
N LEU A 107 13.25 11.91 -20.05
CA LEU A 107 12.82 12.84 -21.08
C LEU A 107 11.68 12.24 -21.91
N GLN A 108 11.01 13.08 -22.71
CA GLN A 108 9.86 12.69 -23.55
C GLN A 108 10.18 11.57 -24.55
N ASN A 109 11.44 11.45 -24.97
CA ASN A 109 11.91 10.38 -25.85
C ASN A 109 12.28 9.07 -25.10
N GLY A 110 12.05 9.01 -23.79
CA GLY A 110 12.39 7.87 -22.94
C GLY A 110 13.86 7.83 -22.49
N THR A 111 14.70 8.76 -22.94
CA THR A 111 16.10 8.85 -22.48
C THR A 111 16.15 9.31 -21.03
N ARG A 112 17.03 8.73 -20.24
CA ARG A 112 17.27 9.11 -18.85
C ARG A 112 18.60 9.84 -18.74
N ILE A 113 18.59 11.01 -18.11
CA ILE A 113 19.77 11.83 -17.86
C ILE A 113 19.92 12.07 -16.35
N PRO A 114 21.17 12.24 -15.83
CA PRO A 114 21.36 12.56 -14.42
C PRO A 114 20.69 13.88 -14.04
N LEU A 115 20.03 13.91 -12.89
CA LEU A 115 19.53 15.14 -12.30
C LEU A 115 20.70 16.01 -11.83
N PRO A 116 20.64 17.34 -12.02
CA PRO A 116 21.67 18.26 -11.48
C PRO A 116 21.80 18.20 -9.96
N ARG A 117 20.72 17.86 -9.29
CA ARG A 117 20.65 17.65 -7.84
C ARG A 117 19.80 16.40 -7.57
N PRO A 118 20.43 15.29 -7.17
CA PRO A 118 19.70 14.10 -6.74
C PRO A 118 18.82 14.43 -5.53
N ASN A 119 17.67 13.80 -5.47
CA ASN A 119 16.69 13.94 -4.40
C ASN A 119 16.34 12.56 -3.84
N ILE A 120 15.68 12.58 -2.69
CA ILE A 120 15.05 11.41 -2.11
C ILE A 120 13.55 11.69 -2.03
N ASP A 121 12.76 10.80 -2.60
CA ASP A 121 11.32 10.72 -2.39
C ASP A 121 11.04 9.46 -1.57
N THR A 122 10.23 9.57 -0.52
CA THR A 122 9.99 8.44 0.35
C THR A 122 8.54 8.35 0.74
N GLY A 123 7.99 7.13 0.72
CA GLY A 123 6.61 6.85 1.09
C GLY A 123 6.49 5.65 2.01
N MET A 124 5.87 5.87 3.17
CA MET A 124 5.54 4.82 4.13
C MET A 124 4.02 4.60 4.11
N GLY A 125 3.58 3.35 3.92
CA GLY A 125 2.17 3.01 3.93
C GLY A 125 1.60 3.04 5.34
N LEU A 126 0.78 4.05 5.69
CA LEU A 126 0.19 4.17 7.02
C LEU A 126 -0.56 2.90 7.44
N GLU A 127 -1.44 2.42 6.58
CA GLU A 127 -2.24 1.21 6.85
C GLU A 127 -1.39 -0.05 6.94
N ARG A 128 -0.32 -0.11 6.15
CA ARG A 128 0.62 -1.25 6.17
C ARG A 128 1.41 -1.28 7.49
N VAL A 129 1.92 -0.14 7.91
CA VAL A 129 2.60 -0.03 9.21
C VAL A 129 1.63 -0.29 10.36
N ALA A 130 0.39 0.23 10.28
CA ALA A 130 -0.63 -0.05 11.29
C ALA A 130 -0.94 -1.55 11.39
N ALA A 131 -1.05 -2.26 10.25
CA ALA A 131 -1.25 -3.71 10.26
C ALA A 131 -0.13 -4.45 10.98
N VAL A 132 1.12 -4.09 10.72
CA VAL A 132 2.29 -4.66 11.40
C VAL A 132 2.27 -4.38 12.89
N LEU A 133 2.00 -3.13 13.30
CA LEU A 133 1.97 -2.73 14.72
C LEU A 133 0.81 -3.35 15.49
N GLN A 134 -0.34 -3.55 14.84
CA GLN A 134 -1.51 -4.21 15.41
C GLN A 134 -1.41 -5.76 15.37
N GLY A 135 -0.37 -6.29 14.72
CA GLY A 135 -0.14 -7.73 14.62
C GLY A 135 -1.16 -8.48 13.78
N VAL A 136 -1.76 -7.79 12.80
CA VAL A 136 -2.72 -8.37 11.85
C VAL A 136 -2.07 -8.57 10.49
N SER A 137 -2.58 -9.54 9.71
CA SER A 137 -1.93 -9.96 8.46
C SER A 137 -2.32 -9.13 7.26
N THR A 138 -3.43 -8.41 7.34
CA THR A 138 -3.92 -7.57 6.25
C THR A 138 -4.34 -6.18 6.75
N VAL A 139 -4.25 -5.18 5.89
CA VAL A 139 -4.71 -3.81 6.19
C VAL A 139 -6.21 -3.77 6.51
N TYR A 140 -6.98 -4.72 6.02
CA TYR A 140 -8.43 -4.81 6.23
C TYR A 140 -8.83 -5.25 7.65
N GLU A 141 -7.88 -5.78 8.42
CA GLU A 141 -8.05 -6.16 9.82
C GLU A 141 -7.61 -5.06 10.79
N THR A 142 -7.14 -3.92 10.28
CA THR A 142 -6.77 -2.76 11.09
C THR A 142 -8.02 -2.00 11.57
N ASP A 143 -7.83 -1.21 12.61
CA ASP A 143 -8.84 -0.29 13.15
C ASP A 143 -9.38 0.71 12.11
N PHE A 144 -8.63 1.00 11.05
CA PHE A 144 -9.10 1.82 9.92
C PHE A 144 -10.21 1.17 9.10
N PHE A 145 -10.16 -0.16 8.94
CA PHE A 145 -11.08 -0.88 8.05
C PHE A 145 -12.11 -1.74 8.77
N VAL A 146 -11.81 -2.24 9.96
CA VAL A 146 -12.72 -3.11 10.72
C VAL A 146 -14.13 -2.52 10.87
N PRO A 147 -14.33 -1.23 11.16
CA PRO A 147 -15.68 -0.65 11.25
C PRO A 147 -16.44 -0.76 9.91
N LEU A 148 -15.78 -0.48 8.79
CA LEU A 148 -16.36 -0.54 7.45
C LEU A 148 -16.64 -1.98 7.01
N ILE A 149 -15.75 -2.91 7.32
CA ILE A 149 -15.91 -4.35 7.07
C ILE A 149 -17.12 -4.88 7.83
N ASN A 150 -17.22 -4.57 9.12
CA ASN A 150 -18.33 -5.00 9.96
C ASN A 150 -19.67 -4.42 9.50
N LEU A 151 -19.70 -3.14 9.17
CA LEU A 151 -20.90 -2.48 8.66
C LEU A 151 -21.36 -3.11 7.35
N THR A 152 -20.45 -3.37 6.43
CA THR A 152 -20.76 -4.04 5.15
C THR A 152 -21.28 -5.46 5.36
N SER A 153 -20.65 -6.24 6.25
CA SER A 153 -21.08 -7.58 6.63
C SER A 153 -22.49 -7.57 7.23
N GLN A 154 -22.77 -6.62 8.11
CA GLN A 154 -24.09 -6.46 8.72
C GLN A 154 -25.16 -6.12 7.68
N MET A 155 -24.89 -5.19 6.77
CA MET A 155 -25.81 -4.82 5.69
C MET A 155 -26.11 -5.98 4.74
N ALA A 156 -25.10 -6.82 4.47
CA ALA A 156 -25.23 -7.98 3.61
C ALA A 156 -25.86 -9.19 4.32
N GLY A 157 -25.88 -9.22 5.66
CA GLY A 157 -26.28 -10.40 6.44
C GLY A 157 -25.33 -11.59 6.26
N LEU A 158 -24.07 -11.32 5.89
CA LEU A 158 -23.04 -12.33 5.59
C LEU A 158 -21.80 -12.10 6.45
N PRO A 159 -21.27 -13.14 7.13
CA PRO A 159 -20.01 -13.03 7.84
C PRO A 159 -18.85 -12.66 6.90
N TYR A 160 -17.99 -11.77 7.35
CA TYR A 160 -16.71 -11.53 6.67
C TYR A 160 -15.91 -12.83 6.60
N MET A 161 -15.32 -13.15 5.47
CA MET A 161 -14.57 -14.40 5.24
C MET A 161 -15.40 -15.70 5.31
N LYS A 162 -16.73 -15.64 5.13
CA LYS A 162 -17.54 -16.84 4.92
C LYS A 162 -17.00 -17.68 3.75
N GLU A 163 -16.66 -16.97 2.67
CA GLU A 163 -16.00 -17.46 1.47
C GLU A 163 -15.04 -16.38 0.99
N GLU A 164 -13.94 -16.75 0.32
CA GLU A 164 -12.96 -15.81 -0.18
C GLU A 164 -13.59 -14.73 -1.10
N ASP A 165 -14.48 -15.13 -1.99
CA ASP A 165 -15.22 -14.23 -2.89
C ASP A 165 -16.10 -13.23 -2.13
N THR A 166 -16.76 -13.67 -1.04
CA THR A 166 -17.55 -12.80 -0.15
C THR A 166 -16.63 -11.80 0.55
N GLY A 167 -15.52 -12.27 1.11
CA GLY A 167 -14.52 -11.42 1.77
C GLY A 167 -13.95 -10.38 0.82
N HIS A 168 -13.62 -10.77 -0.41
CA HIS A 168 -13.13 -9.83 -1.44
C HIS A 168 -14.16 -8.72 -1.73
N LYS A 169 -15.43 -9.05 -1.92
CA LYS A 169 -16.48 -8.05 -2.19
C LYS A 169 -16.65 -7.08 -1.03
N ILE A 170 -16.63 -7.57 0.21
CA ILE A 170 -16.71 -6.74 1.42
C ILE A 170 -15.53 -5.79 1.49
N ARG A 171 -14.30 -6.26 1.25
CA ARG A 171 -13.09 -5.43 1.22
C ARG A 171 -13.19 -4.32 0.16
N VAL A 172 -13.63 -4.66 -1.05
CA VAL A 172 -13.80 -3.66 -2.12
C VAL A 172 -14.81 -2.57 -1.73
N ILE A 173 -15.93 -2.94 -1.10
CA ILE A 173 -16.93 -1.94 -0.66
C ILE A 173 -16.33 -1.03 0.41
N ALA A 174 -15.65 -1.59 1.42
CA ALA A 174 -15.03 -0.84 2.50
C ALA A 174 -13.99 0.15 1.99
N GLU A 175 -13.06 -0.32 1.17
CA GLU A 175 -11.99 0.51 0.58
C GLU A 175 -12.54 1.60 -0.34
N HIS A 176 -13.46 1.24 -1.26
CA HIS A 176 -14.03 2.20 -2.18
C HIS A 176 -14.89 3.24 -1.45
N SER A 177 -15.63 2.86 -0.41
CA SER A 177 -16.42 3.81 0.39
C SER A 177 -15.52 4.86 1.06
N ARG A 178 -14.36 4.45 1.60
CA ARG A 178 -13.37 5.39 2.14
C ARG A 178 -12.85 6.33 1.05
N GLY A 179 -12.39 5.78 -0.07
CA GLY A 179 -11.88 6.59 -1.18
C GLY A 179 -12.94 7.53 -1.79
N ILE A 180 -14.19 7.10 -1.91
CA ILE A 180 -15.31 7.93 -2.37
C ILE A 180 -15.54 9.10 -1.41
N THR A 181 -15.55 8.85 -0.10
CA THR A 181 -15.78 9.88 0.92
C THR A 181 -14.71 10.96 0.82
N PHE A 182 -13.43 10.59 0.81
CA PHE A 182 -12.33 11.54 0.69
C PHE A 182 -12.34 12.30 -0.65
N LEU A 183 -12.59 11.63 -1.78
CA LEU A 183 -12.68 12.32 -3.06
C LEU A 183 -13.78 13.37 -3.09
N ILE A 184 -14.93 13.10 -2.47
CA ILE A 184 -16.04 14.07 -2.38
C ILE A 184 -15.67 15.21 -1.44
N SER A 185 -15.04 14.93 -0.31
CA SER A 185 -14.53 15.92 0.64
C SER A 185 -13.56 16.89 -0.02
N ASP A 186 -12.65 16.35 -0.86
CA ASP A 186 -11.72 17.14 -1.70
C ASP A 186 -12.38 17.89 -2.87
N GLY A 187 -13.71 17.91 -2.93
CA GLY A 187 -14.48 18.65 -3.94
C GLY A 187 -14.53 17.98 -5.33
N VAL A 188 -14.19 16.69 -5.42
CA VAL A 188 -14.31 15.97 -6.70
C VAL A 188 -15.78 15.66 -6.99
N VAL A 189 -16.24 16.05 -8.17
CA VAL A 189 -17.60 15.81 -8.65
C VAL A 189 -17.58 14.72 -9.74
N HIS A 190 -18.60 13.86 -9.75
CA HIS A 190 -18.74 12.82 -10.77
C HIS A 190 -18.72 13.39 -12.20
N SER A 191 -17.88 12.85 -13.05
CA SER A 191 -17.80 13.21 -14.46
C SER A 191 -17.43 12.01 -15.34
N ASN A 192 -17.30 12.26 -16.65
CA ASN A 192 -16.86 11.25 -17.61
C ASN A 192 -15.34 11.27 -17.84
N GLU A 193 -14.63 12.23 -17.27
CA GLU A 193 -13.21 12.47 -17.50
C GLU A 193 -12.46 12.76 -16.22
N GLY A 194 -11.14 12.58 -16.25
CA GLY A 194 -10.23 12.94 -15.16
C GLY A 194 -10.60 12.32 -13.79
N ARG A 195 -10.43 13.09 -12.73
CA ARG A 195 -10.68 12.64 -11.35
C ARG A 195 -12.14 12.28 -11.11
N GLY A 196 -13.08 12.99 -11.71
CA GLY A 196 -14.52 12.71 -11.58
C GLY A 196 -14.92 11.38 -12.20
N TYR A 197 -14.24 10.93 -13.27
CA TYR A 197 -14.42 9.58 -13.81
C TYR A 197 -13.95 8.51 -12.82
N VAL A 198 -12.84 8.73 -12.12
CA VAL A 198 -12.36 7.80 -11.09
C VAL A 198 -13.41 7.65 -9.97
N LEU A 199 -13.90 8.77 -9.43
CA LEU A 199 -14.97 8.77 -8.43
C LEU A 199 -16.21 8.00 -8.92
N ARG A 200 -16.66 8.27 -10.14
CA ARG A 200 -17.80 7.57 -10.75
C ARG A 200 -17.56 6.07 -10.85
N ARG A 201 -16.35 5.64 -11.25
CA ARG A 201 -15.98 4.24 -11.37
C ARG A 201 -15.98 3.53 -10.03
N LEU A 202 -15.39 4.14 -8.98
CA LEU A 202 -15.37 3.59 -7.62
C LEU A 202 -16.79 3.43 -7.08
N THR A 203 -17.62 4.46 -7.21
CA THR A 203 -19.02 4.46 -6.77
C THR A 203 -19.82 3.33 -7.43
N ARG A 204 -19.73 3.22 -8.76
CA ARG A 204 -20.43 2.16 -9.50
C ARG A 204 -19.94 0.76 -9.12
N ARG A 205 -18.65 0.60 -8.86
CA ARG A 205 -18.07 -0.68 -8.47
C ARG A 205 -18.52 -1.08 -7.05
N ALA A 206 -18.52 -0.15 -6.10
CA ALA A 206 -19.03 -0.39 -4.76
C ALA A 206 -20.52 -0.82 -4.79
N ILE A 207 -21.35 -0.13 -5.55
CA ILE A 207 -22.78 -0.47 -5.73
C ILE A 207 -22.94 -1.86 -6.38
N LEU A 208 -22.16 -2.17 -7.41
CA LEU A 208 -22.20 -3.48 -8.06
C LEU A 208 -21.89 -4.61 -7.09
N PHE A 209 -20.84 -4.46 -6.29
CA PHE A 209 -20.50 -5.48 -5.29
C PHE A 209 -21.52 -5.55 -4.16
N GLY A 210 -22.09 -4.42 -3.72
CA GLY A 210 -23.20 -4.41 -2.76
C GLY A 210 -24.40 -5.23 -3.27
N ARG A 211 -24.81 -5.03 -4.51
CA ARG A 211 -25.87 -5.83 -5.14
C ARG A 211 -25.53 -7.32 -5.20
N ARG A 212 -24.29 -7.66 -5.52
CA ARG A 212 -23.82 -9.06 -5.54
C ARG A 212 -23.81 -9.72 -4.16
N LEU A 213 -23.71 -8.92 -3.10
CA LEU A 213 -23.86 -9.38 -1.72
C LEU A 213 -25.31 -9.37 -1.21
N GLY A 214 -26.29 -8.99 -2.05
CA GLY A 214 -27.70 -8.93 -1.69
C GLY A 214 -28.14 -7.60 -1.05
N ILE A 215 -27.30 -6.58 -1.02
CA ILE A 215 -27.66 -5.24 -0.51
C ILE A 215 -28.47 -4.51 -1.59
N CYS A 216 -29.80 -4.53 -1.47
CA CYS A 216 -30.72 -3.97 -2.47
C CYS A 216 -31.12 -2.51 -2.21
N ARG A 217 -30.77 -1.93 -1.02
CA ARG A 217 -31.06 -0.55 -0.66
C ARG A 217 -29.86 0.37 -0.91
N PRO A 218 -30.04 1.70 -0.98
CA PRO A 218 -28.94 2.62 -0.91
C PRO A 218 -28.15 2.44 0.40
N PHE A 219 -26.82 2.41 0.33
CA PHE A 219 -25.98 2.13 1.50
C PHE A 219 -24.70 2.99 1.59
N LEU A 220 -24.28 3.63 0.50
CA LEU A 220 -23.02 4.37 0.49
C LEU A 220 -23.01 5.56 1.44
N SER A 221 -24.17 6.18 1.71
CA SER A 221 -24.27 7.26 2.72
C SER A 221 -23.96 6.77 4.13
N GLU A 222 -24.43 5.56 4.50
CA GLU A 222 -24.11 4.96 5.80
C GLU A 222 -22.62 4.60 5.90
N MET A 223 -22.05 4.08 4.80
CA MET A 223 -20.62 3.82 4.71
C MET A 223 -19.81 5.12 4.88
N SER A 224 -20.21 6.21 4.20
CA SER A 224 -19.53 7.50 4.32
C SER A 224 -19.62 8.08 5.74
N LEU A 225 -20.75 7.94 6.42
CA LEU A 225 -20.87 8.33 7.82
C LEU A 225 -19.93 7.53 8.73
N SER A 226 -19.75 6.23 8.47
CA SER A 226 -18.77 5.43 9.21
C SER A 226 -17.33 5.91 8.97
N VAL A 227 -16.97 6.30 7.75
CA VAL A 227 -15.67 6.91 7.45
C VAL A 227 -15.49 8.22 8.21
N ILE A 228 -16.49 9.11 8.16
CA ILE A 228 -16.45 10.41 8.85
C ILE A 228 -16.30 10.21 10.38
N ASN A 229 -17.04 9.28 10.95
CA ASN A 229 -16.95 9.00 12.38
C ASN A 229 -15.57 8.46 12.82
N SER A 230 -14.91 7.69 11.96
CA SER A 230 -13.59 7.12 12.28
C SER A 230 -12.42 8.05 11.96
N MET A 231 -12.54 8.93 10.97
CA MET A 231 -11.42 9.71 10.44
C MET A 231 -11.62 11.22 10.53
N GLY A 232 -12.84 11.71 10.71
CA GLY A 232 -13.16 13.14 10.69
C GLY A 232 -12.53 13.96 11.82
N SER A 233 -12.08 13.33 12.91
CA SER A 233 -11.33 14.03 13.96
C SER A 233 -9.91 14.42 13.53
N VAL A 234 -9.35 13.68 12.56
CA VAL A 234 -8.00 13.90 12.00
C VAL A 234 -8.09 14.71 10.70
N TYR A 235 -9.15 14.52 9.95
CA TYR A 235 -9.43 15.20 8.67
C TYR A 235 -10.77 15.93 8.77
N PRO A 236 -10.80 17.13 9.37
CA PRO A 236 -12.04 17.86 9.69
C PRO A 236 -12.71 18.55 8.48
N GLU A 237 -12.01 18.68 7.33
CA GLU A 237 -12.53 19.31 6.11
C GLU A 237 -13.71 18.56 5.44
#